data_6fc832bac8a429c78581d0528d982cb7
#
_entry.id   6fc832bac8a429c78581d0528d982cb7
#
_cell.length_a   1.000
_cell.length_b   1.000
_cell.length_c   1.000
_cell.angle_alpha   90.00
_cell.angle_beta   90.00
_cell.angle_gamma   90.00
#
_symmetry.space_group_name_H-M   'P 1'
#
loop_
_entity.id
_entity.type
_entity.pdbx_description
1 polymer ?
#
loop_
_entity_poly.entity_id
_entity_poly.type
_entity_poly.pdbx_seq_one_letter_code
_entity_poly.pdbx_strand_id
1 'polypeptide(L)'
;PILHSKDLVNWKVVNYALKELVPTDFYATVQHGRGVWAPSIRYHEGEYYIYWGDPDFGVYMVKAEDPAGEWSEPVLVKAAKGIIDPCPLWDDDGKCYLAYAWAGSRAQINSVLCVAEMNAEGTKVVGPSRIVYDGNDDVNHTAEGPKFYKRNGYYYLMFPAGGVQMG
;
A
#
# COMPACT_ATOMS: atom_id res chain seq x y z
N PRO A 1 -8.42 9.57 7.19
CA PRO A 1 -8.81 9.36 8.60
C PRO A 1 -8.34 7.98 9.09
N ILE A 2 -8.09 7.87 10.40
CA ILE A 2 -7.80 6.63 11.10
C ILE A 2 -8.97 6.34 12.02
N LEU A 3 -9.52 5.14 11.90
CA LEU A 3 -10.62 4.69 12.73
C LEU A 3 -10.12 3.67 13.75
N HIS A 4 -10.67 3.75 14.95
CA HIS A 4 -10.39 2.83 16.04
C HIS A 4 -11.70 2.24 16.59
N SER A 5 -11.69 0.94 16.90
CA SER A 5 -12.78 0.24 17.56
C SER A 5 -12.23 -0.77 18.56
N LYS A 6 -13.00 -1.05 19.62
CA LYS A 6 -12.73 -2.11 20.60
C LYS A 6 -13.58 -3.36 20.37
N ASP A 7 -14.62 -3.25 19.54
CA ASP A 7 -15.66 -4.30 19.39
C ASP A 7 -16.03 -4.56 17.92
N LEU A 8 -15.36 -3.90 16.96
CA LEU A 8 -15.62 -3.96 15.51
C LEU A 8 -17.01 -3.44 15.09
N VAL A 9 -17.76 -2.86 16.01
CA VAL A 9 -19.10 -2.30 15.78
C VAL A 9 -19.10 -0.79 15.95
N ASN A 10 -18.51 -0.31 17.05
CA ASN A 10 -18.46 1.10 17.39
C ASN A 10 -17.11 1.69 16.98
N TRP A 11 -17.10 2.44 15.89
CA TRP A 11 -15.90 3.06 15.33
C TRP A 11 -15.84 4.55 15.62
N LYS A 12 -14.64 5.05 15.91
CA LYS A 12 -14.36 6.46 16.09
C LYS A 12 -13.20 6.87 15.22
N VAL A 13 -13.29 8.03 14.59
CA VAL A 13 -12.13 8.68 13.97
C VAL A 13 -11.25 9.20 15.11
N VAL A 14 -10.00 8.74 15.15
CA VAL A 14 -9.04 9.14 16.19
C VAL A 14 -8.00 10.12 15.68
N ASN A 15 -7.72 10.11 14.37
CA ASN A 15 -6.75 11.02 13.77
C ASN A 15 -6.83 11.02 12.24
N TYR A 16 -5.99 11.86 11.62
CA TYR A 16 -5.67 11.89 10.18
C TYR A 16 -4.16 11.76 10.02
N ALA A 17 -3.70 10.73 9.30
CA ALA A 17 -2.27 10.45 9.13
C ALA A 17 -1.54 11.49 8.26
N LEU A 18 -2.26 12.17 7.37
CA LEU A 18 -1.70 13.19 6.50
C LEU A 18 -2.34 14.54 6.78
N LYS A 19 -1.51 15.56 6.95
CA LYS A 19 -1.92 16.97 7.03
C LYS A 19 -2.18 17.53 5.63
N GLU A 20 -1.34 17.15 4.66
CA GLU A 20 -1.43 17.56 3.26
C GLU A 20 -0.92 16.46 2.33
N LEU A 21 -1.28 16.52 1.05
CA LEU A 21 -0.78 15.59 0.04
C LEU A 21 0.61 16.03 -0.47
N VAL A 22 1.40 15.06 -0.90
CA VAL A 22 2.72 15.28 -1.49
C VAL A 22 2.78 14.72 -2.92
N PRO A 23 3.49 15.39 -3.86
CA PRO A 23 4.20 16.65 -3.72
C PRO A 23 3.25 17.85 -3.51
N THR A 24 3.58 18.73 -2.55
CA THR A 24 2.70 19.84 -2.14
C THR A 24 2.40 20.81 -3.28
N ASP A 25 3.37 21.13 -4.11
CA ASP A 25 3.18 22.04 -5.26
C ASP A 25 2.15 21.46 -6.26
N PHE A 26 2.18 20.16 -6.51
CA PHE A 26 1.23 19.50 -7.40
C PHE A 26 -0.18 19.47 -6.82
N TYR A 27 -0.31 19.27 -5.51
CA TYR A 27 -1.57 19.22 -4.79
C TYR A 27 -2.02 20.57 -4.20
N ALA A 28 -1.32 21.66 -4.49
CA ALA A 28 -1.74 23.02 -4.13
C ALA A 28 -3.12 23.39 -4.71
N THR A 29 -3.54 22.72 -5.78
CA THR A 29 -4.90 22.78 -6.33
C THR A 29 -5.55 21.40 -6.29
N VAL A 30 -6.88 21.38 -6.18
CA VAL A 30 -7.65 20.13 -6.12
C VAL A 30 -7.39 19.28 -7.36
N GLN A 31 -6.99 18.03 -7.15
CA GLN A 31 -6.70 17.03 -8.18
C GLN A 31 -7.65 15.84 -8.04
N HIS A 32 -8.81 15.88 -8.71
CA HIS A 32 -9.79 14.80 -8.64
C HIS A 32 -9.25 13.47 -9.18
N GLY A 33 -9.52 12.36 -8.45
CA GLY A 33 -9.09 11.01 -8.83
C GLY A 33 -7.59 10.77 -8.72
N ARG A 34 -6.87 11.57 -7.89
CA ARG A 34 -5.44 11.47 -7.63
C ARG A 34 -5.17 11.45 -6.13
N GLY A 35 -3.91 11.31 -5.73
CA GLY A 35 -3.48 11.29 -4.34
C GLY A 35 -3.55 9.90 -3.73
N VAL A 36 -4.13 9.77 -2.54
CA VAL A 36 -4.14 8.53 -1.77
C VAL A 36 -5.12 7.51 -2.37
N TRP A 37 -4.59 6.39 -2.88
CA TRP A 37 -5.36 5.24 -3.30
C TRP A 37 -5.07 4.05 -2.38
N ALA A 38 -6.15 3.33 -1.98
CA ALA A 38 -6.18 2.07 -1.23
C ALA A 38 -5.03 1.89 -0.22
N PRO A 39 -5.01 2.63 0.89
CA PRO A 39 -3.95 2.52 1.88
C PRO A 39 -4.00 1.18 2.63
N SER A 40 -2.86 0.75 3.13
CA SER A 40 -2.74 -0.34 4.10
C SER A 40 -2.12 0.16 5.40
N ILE A 41 -2.55 -0.40 6.53
CA ILE A 41 -1.94 -0.14 7.85
C ILE A 41 -1.33 -1.44 8.38
N ARG A 42 -0.14 -1.34 8.98
CA ARG A 42 0.55 -2.44 9.67
C ARG A 42 1.17 -1.93 10.96
N TYR A 43 1.25 -2.84 11.93
CA TYR A 43 2.01 -2.62 13.16
C TYR A 43 3.27 -3.48 13.13
N HIS A 44 4.41 -2.88 13.44
CA HIS A 44 5.70 -3.56 13.49
C HIS A 44 6.61 -2.85 14.51
N GLU A 45 7.20 -3.62 15.43
CA GLU A 45 8.19 -3.18 16.41
C GLU A 45 7.86 -1.86 17.15
N GLY A 46 6.60 -1.72 17.61
CA GLY A 46 6.19 -0.56 18.41
C GLY A 46 5.60 0.60 17.58
N GLU A 47 5.67 0.55 16.27
CA GLU A 47 5.19 1.60 15.38
C GLU A 47 4.07 1.11 14.44
N TYR A 48 3.17 2.00 14.08
CA TYR A 48 2.18 1.82 13.04
C TYR A 48 2.70 2.44 11.74
N TYR A 49 2.54 1.71 10.64
CA TYR A 49 2.94 2.13 9.31
C TYR A 49 1.72 2.20 8.41
N ILE A 50 1.54 3.30 7.70
CA ILE A 50 0.53 3.41 6.64
C ILE A 50 1.25 3.59 5.33
N TYR A 51 0.96 2.69 4.36
CA TYR A 51 1.44 2.80 2.99
C TYR A 51 0.26 3.11 2.08
N TRP A 52 0.48 3.92 1.08
CA TRP A 52 -0.50 4.15 0.02
C TRP A 52 0.18 4.28 -1.34
N GLY A 53 -0.58 3.95 -2.40
CA GLY A 53 -0.20 4.28 -3.76
C GLY A 53 -0.72 5.66 -4.12
N ASP A 54 0.17 6.52 -4.58
CA ASP A 54 -0.22 7.64 -5.42
C ASP A 54 0.02 7.21 -6.86
N PRO A 55 -1.03 7.06 -7.69
CA PRO A 55 -0.89 6.47 -9.02
C PRO A 55 -0.07 7.33 -10.00
N ASP A 56 0.17 8.58 -9.66
CA ASP A 56 0.96 9.50 -10.49
C ASP A 56 2.44 9.60 -10.04
N PHE A 57 2.75 9.28 -8.76
CA PHE A 57 4.09 9.45 -8.19
C PHE A 57 4.72 8.15 -7.65
N GLY A 58 3.93 7.26 -7.02
CA GLY A 58 4.45 6.01 -6.50
C GLY A 58 3.92 5.61 -5.13
N VAL A 59 4.68 4.81 -4.39
CA VAL A 59 4.33 4.39 -3.04
C VAL A 59 4.94 5.32 -2.03
N TYR A 60 4.08 5.86 -1.17
CA TYR A 60 4.47 6.62 0.02
C TYR A 60 4.15 5.86 1.31
N MET A 61 4.78 6.25 2.39
CA MET A 61 4.49 5.78 3.73
C MET A 61 4.61 6.89 4.76
N VAL A 62 3.90 6.74 5.86
CA VAL A 62 4.08 7.47 7.13
C VAL A 62 4.04 6.47 8.28
N LYS A 63 4.63 6.84 9.43
CA LYS A 63 4.64 6.01 10.63
C LYS A 63 4.40 6.81 11.90
N ALA A 64 3.91 6.15 12.94
CA ALA A 64 3.68 6.71 14.28
C ALA A 64 3.70 5.62 15.35
N GLU A 65 4.14 5.95 16.56
CA GLU A 65 4.04 5.06 17.72
C GLU A 65 2.59 4.92 18.22
N ASP A 66 1.83 6.02 18.17
CA ASP A 66 0.39 6.06 18.53
C ASP A 66 -0.43 6.53 17.31
N PRO A 67 -1.41 5.73 16.86
CA PRO A 67 -2.28 6.13 15.74
C PRO A 67 -3.07 7.42 16.00
N ALA A 68 -3.30 7.77 17.26
CA ALA A 68 -3.95 9.02 17.66
C ALA A 68 -2.95 10.18 17.82
N GLY A 69 -1.65 9.89 17.80
CA GLY A 69 -0.56 10.85 17.96
C GLY A 69 -0.10 11.50 16.65
N GLU A 70 1.14 12.01 16.68
CA GLU A 70 1.75 12.63 15.51
C GLU A 70 2.32 11.59 14.55
N TRP A 71 2.02 11.71 13.27
CA TRP A 71 2.55 10.91 12.18
C TRP A 71 3.76 11.59 11.55
N SER A 72 4.72 10.80 11.10
CA SER A 72 5.90 11.28 10.39
C SER A 72 5.53 12.02 9.10
N GLU A 73 6.46 12.81 8.56
CA GLU A 73 6.36 13.30 7.20
C GLU A 73 6.33 12.12 6.20
N PRO A 74 5.62 12.28 5.05
CA PRO A 74 5.56 11.26 4.02
C PRO A 74 6.92 10.93 3.42
N VAL A 75 7.23 9.64 3.32
CA VAL A 75 8.45 9.12 2.68
C VAL A 75 8.07 8.45 1.37
N LEU A 76 8.73 8.80 0.26
CA LEU A 76 8.58 8.12 -1.03
C LEU A 76 9.39 6.81 -1.01
N VAL A 77 8.70 5.69 -0.83
CA VAL A 77 9.28 4.34 -0.73
C VAL A 77 9.74 3.81 -2.09
N LYS A 78 8.92 4.08 -3.12
CA LYS A 78 9.19 3.66 -4.50
C LYS A 78 8.55 4.63 -5.49
N ALA A 79 9.36 5.33 -6.26
CA ALA A 79 8.89 6.14 -7.38
C ALA A 79 8.46 5.23 -8.55
N ALA A 80 7.20 5.32 -8.96
CA ALA A 80 6.69 4.63 -10.13
C ALA A 80 5.29 5.15 -10.50
N LYS A 81 5.04 5.43 -11.76
CA LYS A 81 3.72 5.82 -12.24
C LYS A 81 2.84 4.57 -12.38
N GLY A 82 1.65 4.59 -11.78
CA GLY A 82 0.66 3.52 -11.87
C GLY A 82 0.77 2.43 -10.80
N ILE A 83 1.72 2.52 -9.87
CA ILE A 83 1.80 1.59 -8.74
C ILE A 83 0.70 1.91 -7.73
N ILE A 84 -0.03 0.87 -7.30
CA ILE A 84 -1.20 1.01 -6.40
C ILE A 84 -1.23 -0.11 -5.35
N ASP A 85 -2.08 0.06 -4.34
CA ASP A 85 -2.47 -0.94 -3.35
C ASP A 85 -1.30 -1.58 -2.59
N PRO A 86 -0.34 -0.80 -2.08
CA PRO A 86 0.83 -1.34 -1.42
C PRO A 86 0.46 -2.04 -0.10
N CYS A 87 1.08 -3.20 0.14
CA CYS A 87 0.92 -3.95 1.39
C CYS A 87 2.28 -4.48 1.85
N PRO A 88 2.85 -3.95 2.93
CA PRO A 88 4.13 -4.40 3.44
C PRO A 88 4.00 -5.68 4.27
N LEU A 89 5.09 -6.43 4.34
CA LEU A 89 5.29 -7.56 5.22
C LEU A 89 6.71 -7.53 5.77
N TRP A 90 6.86 -7.44 7.10
CA TRP A 90 8.11 -7.74 7.79
C TRP A 90 8.15 -9.23 8.08
N ASP A 91 9.26 -9.87 7.69
CA ASP A 91 9.47 -11.30 7.83
C ASP A 91 10.28 -11.62 9.10
N ASP A 92 10.18 -12.86 9.55
CA ASP A 92 10.87 -13.36 10.75
C ASP A 92 12.40 -13.36 10.61
N ASP A 93 12.93 -13.28 9.39
CA ASP A 93 14.36 -13.19 9.08
C ASP A 93 14.91 -11.75 9.11
N GLY A 94 14.08 -10.77 9.49
CA GLY A 94 14.41 -9.34 9.55
C GLY A 94 14.33 -8.62 8.22
N LYS A 95 13.88 -9.28 7.15
CA LYS A 95 13.64 -8.63 5.86
C LYS A 95 12.24 -8.03 5.81
N CYS A 96 12.12 -7.02 4.98
CA CYS A 96 10.84 -6.40 4.68
C CYS A 96 10.52 -6.50 3.18
N TYR A 97 9.26 -6.75 2.86
CA TYR A 97 8.79 -6.88 1.49
C TYR A 97 7.56 -6.01 1.25
N LEU A 98 7.40 -5.54 0.02
CA LEU A 98 6.23 -4.78 -0.43
C LEU A 98 5.54 -5.53 -1.57
N ALA A 99 4.29 -5.94 -1.33
CA ALA A 99 3.40 -6.39 -2.39
C ALA A 99 2.62 -5.19 -2.94
N TYR A 100 2.34 -5.16 -4.23
CA TYR A 100 1.60 -4.07 -4.87
C TYR A 100 1.02 -4.50 -6.24
N ALA A 101 0.10 -3.69 -6.75
CA ALA A 101 -0.53 -3.86 -8.06
C ALA A 101 -0.23 -2.68 -8.99
N TRP A 102 -0.78 -2.74 -10.22
CA TRP A 102 -0.63 -1.72 -11.24
C TRP A 102 -1.97 -1.24 -11.78
N ALA A 103 -2.13 0.06 -11.88
CA ALA A 103 -3.32 0.70 -12.48
C ALA A 103 -3.15 0.90 -13.98
N GLY A 104 -3.97 0.23 -14.78
CA GLY A 104 -3.95 0.35 -16.24
C GLY A 104 -4.10 1.79 -16.75
N SER A 105 -4.86 2.60 -16.04
CA SER A 105 -5.08 4.02 -16.37
C SER A 105 -3.82 4.91 -16.28
N ARG A 106 -2.74 4.40 -15.65
CA ARG A 106 -1.47 5.14 -15.45
C ARG A 106 -0.28 4.38 -16.01
N ALA A 107 -0.17 3.07 -15.71
CA ALA A 107 0.94 2.22 -16.12
C ALA A 107 0.75 1.58 -17.50
N GLN A 108 -0.47 1.58 -18.03
CA GLN A 108 -0.90 0.85 -19.24
C GLN A 108 -0.79 -0.69 -19.08
N ILE A 109 -0.58 -1.15 -17.87
CA ILE A 109 -0.65 -2.56 -17.46
C ILE A 109 -1.59 -2.65 -16.26
N ASN A 110 -2.32 -3.75 -16.15
CA ASN A 110 -3.19 -4.08 -15.02
C ASN A 110 -3.18 -5.58 -14.76
N SER A 111 -3.89 -6.03 -13.76
CA SER A 111 -4.02 -7.44 -13.38
C SER A 111 -2.69 -8.12 -13.00
N VAL A 112 -1.66 -7.34 -12.70
CA VAL A 112 -0.32 -7.84 -12.37
C VAL A 112 0.02 -7.48 -10.94
N LEU A 113 0.40 -8.50 -10.16
CA LEU A 113 0.86 -8.32 -8.78
C LEU A 113 2.37 -8.53 -8.71
N CYS A 114 3.02 -7.61 -8.00
CA CYS A 114 4.46 -7.65 -7.81
C CYS A 114 4.82 -7.71 -6.33
N VAL A 115 6.01 -8.26 -6.05
CA VAL A 115 6.67 -8.17 -4.74
C VAL A 115 8.09 -7.66 -4.95
N ALA A 116 8.53 -6.77 -4.07
CA ALA A 116 9.90 -6.27 -4.02
C ALA A 116 10.42 -6.26 -2.58
N GLU A 117 11.73 -6.49 -2.40
CA GLU A 117 12.40 -6.36 -1.11
C GLU A 117 12.59 -4.88 -0.77
N MET A 118 12.30 -4.52 0.47
CA MET A 118 12.57 -3.21 1.07
C MET A 118 13.75 -3.31 2.05
N ASN A 119 14.30 -2.16 2.44
CA ASN A 119 15.17 -2.08 3.61
C ASN A 119 14.38 -2.50 4.87
N ALA A 120 15.09 -2.88 5.94
CA ALA A 120 14.48 -3.39 7.17
C ALA A 120 13.49 -2.39 7.79
N GLU A 121 13.76 -1.10 7.68
CA GLU A 121 12.91 -0.01 8.18
C GLU A 121 11.62 0.18 7.35
N GLY A 122 11.47 -0.51 6.21
CA GLY A 122 10.30 -0.37 5.32
C GLY A 122 10.21 0.97 4.60
N THR A 123 11.28 1.77 4.57
CA THR A 123 11.25 3.13 4.02
C THR A 123 11.64 3.22 2.55
N LYS A 124 12.19 2.15 1.97
CA LYS A 124 12.70 2.15 0.59
C LYS A 124 12.72 0.75 0.00
N VAL A 125 12.24 0.61 -1.23
CA VAL A 125 12.49 -0.59 -2.06
C VAL A 125 13.96 -0.63 -2.46
N VAL A 126 14.63 -1.77 -2.18
CA VAL A 126 16.06 -1.99 -2.43
C VAL A 126 16.33 -3.11 -3.44
N GLY A 127 15.39 -4.05 -3.57
CA GLY A 127 15.49 -5.16 -4.50
C GLY A 127 14.74 -4.95 -5.82
N PRO A 128 14.92 -5.83 -6.80
CA PRO A 128 14.13 -5.82 -8.02
C PRO A 128 12.67 -6.19 -7.72
N SER A 129 11.76 -5.58 -8.45
CA SER A 129 10.35 -6.00 -8.46
C SER A 129 10.19 -7.28 -9.25
N ARG A 130 9.49 -8.27 -8.67
CA ARG A 130 9.19 -9.54 -9.31
C ARG A 130 7.69 -9.66 -9.49
N ILE A 131 7.24 -10.02 -10.67
CA ILE A 131 5.87 -10.45 -10.91
C ILE A 131 5.67 -11.79 -10.18
N VAL A 132 4.68 -11.84 -9.30
CA VAL A 132 4.31 -13.05 -8.55
C VAL A 132 2.98 -13.63 -9.00
N TYR A 133 2.19 -12.82 -9.71
CA TYR A 133 0.96 -13.23 -10.34
C TYR A 133 0.65 -12.32 -11.54
N ASP A 134 0.23 -12.93 -12.66
CA ASP A 134 -0.27 -12.22 -13.84
C ASP A 134 -1.66 -12.77 -14.20
N GLY A 135 -2.69 -11.99 -13.90
CA GLY A 135 -4.08 -12.34 -14.20
C GLY A 135 -4.44 -12.18 -15.67
N ASN A 136 -3.53 -11.68 -16.52
CA ASN A 136 -3.72 -11.65 -17.96
C ASN A 136 -3.42 -13.01 -18.61
N ASP A 137 -2.67 -13.88 -17.91
CA ASP A 137 -2.39 -15.25 -18.35
C ASP A 137 -3.54 -16.22 -18.02
N ASP A 138 -4.52 -15.78 -17.22
CA ASP A 138 -5.71 -16.54 -16.85
C ASP A 138 -6.99 -15.69 -16.90
N VAL A 139 -8.06 -16.14 -16.21
CA VAL A 139 -9.37 -15.48 -16.22
C VAL A 139 -9.54 -14.41 -15.15
N ASN A 140 -8.53 -14.16 -14.32
CA ASN A 140 -8.60 -13.26 -13.17
C ASN A 140 -8.19 -11.83 -13.52
N HIS A 141 -8.86 -11.26 -14.51
CA HIS A 141 -8.61 -9.88 -14.90
C HIS A 141 -8.94 -8.90 -13.77
N THR A 142 -8.27 -7.74 -13.79
CA THR A 142 -8.38 -6.71 -12.73
C THR A 142 -7.95 -7.25 -11.37
N ALA A 143 -6.87 -8.05 -11.32
CA ALA A 143 -6.22 -8.44 -10.08
C ALA A 143 -5.52 -7.22 -9.47
N GLU A 144 -5.96 -6.81 -8.27
CA GLU A 144 -5.47 -5.63 -7.55
C GLU A 144 -5.64 -5.81 -6.03
N GLY A 145 -5.37 -4.82 -5.21
CA GLY A 145 -5.63 -4.86 -3.77
C GLY A 145 -4.91 -5.94 -2.97
N PRO A 146 -3.65 -6.32 -3.27
CA PRO A 146 -3.01 -7.45 -2.60
C PRO A 146 -2.92 -7.23 -1.09
N LYS A 147 -3.21 -8.29 -0.32
CA LYS A 147 -2.98 -8.37 1.12
C LYS A 147 -1.97 -9.49 1.38
N PHE A 148 -0.84 -9.11 1.97
CA PHE A 148 0.32 -9.96 2.11
C PHE A 148 0.49 -10.42 3.56
N TYR A 149 0.56 -11.74 3.77
CA TYR A 149 0.67 -12.37 5.08
C TYR A 149 1.68 -13.52 5.07
N LYS A 150 2.24 -13.81 6.25
CA LYS A 150 3.00 -15.04 6.52
C LYS A 150 2.32 -15.81 7.65
N ARG A 151 2.14 -17.10 7.48
CA ARG A 151 1.60 -17.99 8.50
C ARG A 151 2.13 -19.41 8.32
N ASN A 152 2.58 -20.04 9.43
CA ASN A 152 3.09 -21.42 9.45
C ASN A 152 4.19 -21.68 8.42
N GLY A 153 5.09 -20.71 8.18
CA GLY A 153 6.18 -20.82 7.21
C GLY A 153 5.79 -20.63 5.75
N TYR A 154 4.53 -20.32 5.46
CA TYR A 154 4.04 -20.04 4.11
C TYR A 154 3.68 -18.57 3.95
N TYR A 155 3.90 -18.04 2.74
CA TYR A 155 3.46 -16.70 2.34
C TYR A 155 2.12 -16.79 1.63
N TYR A 156 1.21 -15.89 1.98
CA TYR A 156 -0.12 -15.79 1.38
C TYR A 156 -0.29 -14.40 0.79
N LEU A 157 -0.64 -14.36 -0.49
CA LEU A 157 -1.03 -13.15 -1.19
C LEU A 157 -2.51 -13.29 -1.57
N MET A 158 -3.39 -12.56 -0.87
CA MET A 158 -4.83 -12.55 -1.14
C MET A 158 -5.18 -11.28 -1.90
N PHE A 159 -6.01 -11.39 -2.93
CA PHE A 159 -6.41 -10.26 -3.75
C PHE A 159 -7.77 -10.51 -4.41
N PRO A 160 -8.57 -9.47 -4.64
CA PRO A 160 -9.74 -9.54 -5.49
C PRO A 160 -9.37 -9.55 -6.97
N ALA A 161 -10.22 -10.13 -7.79
CA ALA A 161 -10.15 -10.07 -9.24
C ALA A 161 -11.54 -9.81 -9.82
N GLY A 162 -11.65 -9.41 -11.11
CA GLY A 162 -12.92 -9.14 -11.77
C GLY A 162 -13.36 -7.67 -11.76
N GLY A 163 -12.74 -6.83 -10.91
CA GLY A 163 -13.14 -5.44 -10.72
C GLY A 163 -14.54 -5.30 -10.15
N VAL A 164 -15.05 -4.07 -10.05
CA VAL A 164 -16.34 -3.75 -9.42
C VAL A 164 -17.58 -4.28 -10.17
N GLN A 165 -17.42 -4.75 -11.39
CA GLN A 165 -18.53 -5.26 -12.21
C GLN A 165 -18.71 -6.78 -12.13
N MET A 166 -17.63 -7.49 -11.79
CA MET A 166 -17.58 -8.96 -11.84
C MET A 166 -17.31 -9.58 -10.46
N GLY A 167 -16.88 -8.77 -9.49
CA GLY A 167 -16.52 -9.21 -8.14
C GLY A 167 -17.63 -9.10 -7.12
#